data_fac3ef2b654beccdb7375af81b39f077
#
_entry.id   fac3ef2b654beccdb7375af81b39f077
#
_cell.length_a   1.000
_cell.length_b   1.000
_cell.length_c   1.000
_cell.angle_alpha   90.00
_cell.angle_beta   90.00
_cell.angle_gamma   90.00
#
_symmetry.space_group_name_H-M   'P 1'
#
loop_
_entity.id
_entity.type
_entity.pdbx_description
1 polymer ?
#
loop_
_entity_poly.entity_id
_entity_poly.type
_entity_poly.pdbx_seq_one_letter_code
_entity_poly.pdbx_strand_id
1 'polypeptide(L)'
;MVQKLVRAAFIASLVCTTAGVVGVALFPAAQAADKVSKEVGEPLNAALEAIQKSDWATAMASIKQAQAVANRTPYEDYVINKILSLVAFNLKDYKTALTAVEAALASSSMPPEDKKDLLTNGFRLESQANNYAGIIQYGKQLEAIRPLDPDELSNLAIAYYNTKDVATAQQYAQKAVAAAKAAGKQPPQAALEITMNAQAKANPEAAAQTLEQIVLQTNSPADWDKLISVTFGTKGMTDVIAMDLYRLSYVTHALKANEAGLAGKLANQLRYYGDAVTILQSGGVTGPDLNSAKSNSAKEQGSLSAEIAAARKGSGQTALSVAEALYGYGRFAEAEALARDAVSKGGSKNPGEAQMLLGMSLVRQDKFAEARQAFISVSGNAAMTKVAHLWGIYAQIKGGSASGPAASPPAGH
;
A
#
# COMPACT_ATOMS: atom_id res chain seq x y z
N MET A 1 6.06 -5.16 17.17
CA MET A 1 7.54 -5.25 17.26
C MET A 1 8.20 -3.88 17.44
N VAL A 2 7.65 -2.81 16.88
CA VAL A 2 8.15 -1.41 16.99
C VAL A 2 8.10 -0.86 18.43
N GLN A 3 7.13 -1.27 19.25
CA GLN A 3 7.02 -0.83 20.65
C GLN A 3 8.15 -1.31 21.58
N LYS A 4 8.83 -2.42 21.24
CA LYS A 4 9.95 -2.94 22.08
C LYS A 4 11.28 -2.20 21.84
N LEU A 5 11.52 -1.68 20.64
CA LEU A 5 12.76 -0.94 20.30
C LEU A 5 12.77 0.49 20.88
N VAL A 6 11.62 1.15 20.95
CA VAL A 6 11.49 2.49 21.58
C VAL A 6 11.72 2.44 23.09
N ARG A 7 11.39 1.27 23.74
CA ARG A 7 11.60 1.07 25.18
C ARG A 7 13.07 0.94 25.58
N ALA A 8 13.92 0.38 24.74
CA ALA A 8 15.33 0.15 25.08
C ALA A 8 16.21 1.40 24.99
N ALA A 9 15.95 2.28 24.03
CA ALA A 9 16.74 3.48 23.83
C ALA A 9 16.50 4.57 24.91
N PHE A 10 15.27 4.63 25.49
CA PHE A 10 14.93 5.61 26.52
C PHE A 10 15.48 5.27 27.90
N ILE A 11 15.75 3.99 28.17
CA ILE A 11 16.22 3.51 29.49
C ILE A 11 17.77 3.52 29.55
N ALA A 12 18.45 3.33 28.43
CA ALA A 12 19.92 3.20 28.41
C ALA A 12 20.67 4.50 28.72
N SER A 13 20.06 5.68 28.52
CA SER A 13 20.71 6.98 28.77
C SER A 13 20.56 7.51 30.21
N LEU A 14 19.79 6.81 31.06
CA LEU A 14 19.53 7.26 32.43
C LEU A 14 20.20 6.40 33.54
N VAL A 15 20.92 5.34 33.21
CA VAL A 15 21.47 4.36 34.17
C VAL A 15 22.98 4.47 34.36
N CYS A 16 23.56 5.62 34.25
CA CYS A 16 24.94 5.79 34.71
C CYS A 16 25.04 6.92 35.73
N THR A 17 24.92 6.59 37.00
CA THR A 17 25.84 7.06 38.06
C THR A 17 25.31 6.76 39.44
N THR A 18 25.59 5.57 39.97
CA THR A 18 25.75 5.39 41.41
C THR A 18 26.95 4.50 41.64
N ALA A 19 28.11 5.05 41.93
CA ALA A 19 29.13 4.51 42.82
C ALA A 19 30.23 5.56 43.00
N GLY A 20 30.40 6.04 44.20
CA GLY A 20 31.46 6.94 44.56
C GLY A 20 32.82 6.27 44.54
N VAL A 21 33.86 6.96 44.12
CA VAL A 21 35.23 6.94 44.68
C VAL A 21 35.89 8.27 44.41
N VAL A 22 36.50 8.82 45.46
CA VAL A 22 37.28 10.07 45.49
C VAL A 22 38.53 9.96 44.62
N GLY A 23 38.68 10.88 43.69
CA GLY A 23 39.93 11.07 42.96
C GLY A 23 40.02 12.52 42.49
N VAL A 24 40.84 13.33 43.17
CA VAL A 24 41.13 14.72 42.78
C VAL A 24 41.94 14.71 41.48
N ALA A 25 41.35 15.23 40.42
CA ALA A 25 42.05 15.63 39.22
C ALA A 25 41.57 17.01 38.82
N LEU A 26 42.53 17.94 38.78
CA LEU A 26 42.42 19.33 38.30
C LEU A 26 42.06 19.32 36.81
N PHE A 27 40.80 19.59 36.50
CA PHE A 27 40.36 19.91 35.13
C PHE A 27 39.74 21.32 35.12
N PRO A 28 39.92 22.09 34.03
CA PRO A 28 39.36 23.43 33.94
C PRO A 28 37.84 23.34 34.02
N ALA A 29 37.21 24.39 34.51
CA ALA A 29 35.77 24.49 34.77
C ALA A 29 34.93 24.10 33.52
N ALA A 30 34.74 22.79 33.33
CA ALA A 30 33.76 22.22 32.45
C ALA A 30 32.52 22.03 33.30
N GLN A 31 31.46 22.68 32.90
CA GLN A 31 30.05 22.52 33.25
C GLN A 31 29.81 21.49 34.37
N ALA A 32 29.39 21.99 35.55
CA ALA A 32 28.84 21.11 36.58
C ALA A 32 27.72 20.26 35.90
N ALA A 33 27.95 18.97 35.82
CA ALA A 33 26.90 18.06 35.34
C ALA A 33 25.66 18.28 36.20
N ASP A 34 24.60 18.76 35.60
CA ASP A 34 23.34 19.03 36.27
C ASP A 34 22.87 17.74 36.96
N LYS A 35 22.85 17.75 38.30
CA LYS A 35 22.41 16.56 39.08
C LYS A 35 20.97 16.78 39.50
N VAL A 36 20.22 15.70 39.47
CA VAL A 36 18.87 15.65 40.04
C VAL A 36 19.00 15.53 41.54
N SER A 37 18.33 16.43 42.30
CA SER A 37 18.26 16.36 43.78
C SER A 37 17.60 15.05 44.25
N LYS A 38 17.82 14.70 45.53
CA LYS A 38 17.21 13.49 46.10
C LYS A 38 15.69 13.61 46.08
N GLU A 39 15.16 14.76 46.39
CA GLU A 39 13.74 15.08 46.50
C GLU A 39 13.00 14.88 45.15
N VAL A 40 13.64 15.21 44.06
CA VAL A 40 13.10 14.99 42.70
C VAL A 40 13.44 13.58 42.19
N GLY A 41 14.62 13.07 42.53
CA GLY A 41 15.13 11.78 42.08
C GLY A 41 14.33 10.58 42.58
N GLU A 42 13.90 10.59 43.84
CA GLU A 42 13.11 9.49 44.42
C GLU A 42 11.78 9.28 43.64
N PRO A 43 10.92 10.29 43.46
CA PRO A 43 9.71 10.10 42.67
C PRO A 43 9.99 9.83 41.18
N LEU A 44 11.06 10.34 40.60
CA LEU A 44 11.41 10.00 39.19
C LEU A 44 11.85 8.53 39.08
N ASN A 45 12.60 8.01 40.01
CA ASN A 45 12.96 6.58 40.03
C ASN A 45 11.71 5.68 40.17
N ALA A 46 10.79 6.05 41.05
CA ALA A 46 9.51 5.35 41.17
C ALA A 46 8.70 5.41 39.85
N ALA A 47 8.72 6.56 39.17
CA ALA A 47 8.10 6.67 37.84
C ALA A 47 8.76 5.73 36.80
N LEU A 48 10.09 5.65 36.77
CA LEU A 48 10.84 4.78 35.87
C LEU A 48 10.58 3.29 36.15
N GLU A 49 10.50 2.89 37.40
CA GLU A 49 10.12 1.51 37.79
C GLU A 49 8.68 1.18 37.34
N ALA A 50 7.74 2.12 37.49
CA ALA A 50 6.37 1.94 37.03
C ALA A 50 6.31 1.86 35.49
N ILE A 51 7.10 2.67 34.77
CA ILE A 51 7.24 2.61 33.30
C ILE A 51 7.74 1.24 32.85
N GLN A 52 8.74 0.67 33.52
CA GLN A 52 9.26 -0.68 33.21
C GLN A 52 8.17 -1.75 33.31
N LYS A 53 7.27 -1.60 34.29
CA LYS A 53 6.11 -2.48 34.50
C LYS A 53 4.92 -2.13 33.60
N SER A 54 5.03 -1.08 32.77
CA SER A 54 3.94 -0.51 31.98
C SER A 54 2.76 0.00 32.82
N ASP A 55 3.00 0.33 34.07
CA ASP A 55 2.02 0.96 34.98
C ASP A 55 2.08 2.48 34.80
N TRP A 56 1.39 2.94 33.76
CA TRP A 56 1.39 4.35 33.36
C TRP A 56 0.67 5.25 34.36
N ALA A 57 -0.31 4.71 35.11
CA ALA A 57 -1.04 5.47 36.11
C ALA A 57 -0.15 5.78 37.32
N THR A 58 0.56 4.78 37.84
CA THR A 58 1.54 4.96 38.92
C THR A 58 2.70 5.85 38.47
N ALA A 59 3.19 5.67 37.23
CA ALA A 59 4.22 6.55 36.66
C ALA A 59 3.77 8.00 36.64
N MET A 60 2.54 8.29 36.22
CA MET A 60 1.97 9.65 36.20
C MET A 60 1.85 10.23 37.61
N ALA A 61 1.41 9.43 38.59
CA ALA A 61 1.31 9.86 39.98
C ALA A 61 2.69 10.26 40.54
N SER A 62 3.70 9.44 40.27
CA SER A 62 5.09 9.69 40.69
C SER A 62 5.68 10.95 40.03
N ILE A 63 5.40 11.17 38.72
CA ILE A 63 5.81 12.40 38.04
C ILE A 63 5.16 13.63 38.69
N LYS A 64 3.89 13.57 39.05
CA LYS A 64 3.21 14.68 39.76
C LYS A 64 3.85 14.97 41.11
N GLN A 65 4.36 13.98 41.81
CA GLN A 65 5.14 14.18 43.03
C GLN A 65 6.45 14.91 42.73
N ALA A 66 7.18 14.52 41.70
CA ALA A 66 8.39 15.23 41.27
C ALA A 66 8.08 16.69 40.88
N GLN A 67 6.97 16.93 40.19
CA GLN A 67 6.52 18.27 39.81
C GLN A 67 6.15 19.16 41.02
N ALA A 68 5.73 18.56 42.13
CA ALA A 68 5.36 19.28 43.36
C ALA A 68 6.57 19.73 44.22
N VAL A 69 7.77 19.23 43.92
CA VAL A 69 8.98 19.65 44.60
C VAL A 69 9.26 21.14 44.32
N ALA A 70 9.49 21.93 45.38
CA ALA A 70 9.78 23.33 45.23
C ALA A 70 11.25 23.58 44.79
N ASN A 71 11.51 24.73 44.18
CA ASN A 71 12.86 25.20 43.81
C ASN A 71 13.65 24.21 42.93
N ARG A 72 12.97 23.53 42.02
CA ARG A 72 13.62 22.66 41.03
C ARG A 72 14.57 23.45 40.13
N THR A 73 15.64 22.80 39.72
CA THR A 73 16.57 23.34 38.73
C THR A 73 15.97 23.22 37.31
N PRO A 74 16.46 24.03 36.34
CA PRO A 74 16.06 23.89 34.92
C PRO A 74 16.32 22.48 34.37
N TYR A 75 17.35 21.77 34.85
CA TYR A 75 17.64 20.38 34.47
C TYR A 75 16.61 19.40 35.02
N GLU A 76 16.19 19.56 36.27
CA GLU A 76 15.14 18.74 36.86
C GLU A 76 13.80 18.92 36.13
N ASP A 77 13.44 20.18 35.81
CA ASP A 77 12.25 20.44 34.98
C ASP A 77 12.34 19.82 33.59
N TYR A 78 13.53 19.85 32.98
CA TYR A 78 13.79 19.19 31.71
C TYR A 78 13.55 17.65 31.83
N VAL A 79 14.16 16.99 32.82
CA VAL A 79 14.05 15.54 33.02
C VAL A 79 12.60 15.13 33.33
N ILE A 80 11.92 15.89 34.19
CA ILE A 80 10.49 15.66 34.49
C ILE A 80 9.66 15.75 33.21
N ASN A 81 9.82 16.78 32.40
CA ASN A 81 9.05 16.97 31.17
C ASN A 81 9.37 15.89 30.14
N LYS A 82 10.64 15.47 30.01
CA LYS A 82 11.04 14.37 29.13
C LYS A 82 10.31 13.05 29.51
N ILE A 83 10.25 12.71 30.80
CA ILE A 83 9.56 11.49 31.27
C ILE A 83 8.04 11.66 31.18
N LEU A 84 7.51 12.84 31.51
CA LEU A 84 6.08 13.16 31.41
C LEU A 84 5.57 12.98 29.98
N SER A 85 6.34 13.41 28.99
CA SER A 85 5.96 13.28 27.58
C SER A 85 5.73 11.81 27.19
N LEU A 86 6.58 10.90 27.65
CA LEU A 86 6.45 9.46 27.41
C LEU A 86 5.23 8.87 28.12
N VAL A 87 5.01 9.20 29.38
CA VAL A 87 3.92 8.66 30.18
C VAL A 87 2.58 9.16 29.68
N ALA A 88 2.45 10.45 29.40
CA ALA A 88 1.25 11.08 28.87
C ALA A 88 0.90 10.49 27.49
N PHE A 89 1.90 10.28 26.61
CA PHE A 89 1.69 9.59 25.32
C PHE A 89 1.07 8.21 25.49
N ASN A 90 1.60 7.39 26.43
CA ASN A 90 1.08 6.04 26.65
C ASN A 90 -0.32 6.04 27.30
N LEU A 91 -0.64 7.06 28.07
CA LEU A 91 -2.00 7.32 28.60
C LEU A 91 -2.94 7.91 27.54
N LYS A 92 -2.46 8.20 26.34
CA LYS A 92 -3.19 8.87 25.24
C LYS A 92 -3.59 10.33 25.58
N ASP A 93 -2.98 10.90 26.57
CA ASP A 93 -3.08 12.35 26.84
C ASP A 93 -2.07 13.10 25.98
N TYR A 94 -2.40 13.20 24.68
CA TYR A 94 -1.51 13.78 23.67
C TYR A 94 -1.28 15.27 23.91
N LYS A 95 -2.24 15.98 24.51
CA LYS A 95 -2.09 17.39 24.85
C LYS A 95 -1.00 17.59 25.90
N THR A 96 -1.08 16.87 27.00
CA THR A 96 -0.05 16.94 28.07
C THR A 96 1.30 16.46 27.54
N ALA A 97 1.32 15.40 26.71
CA ALA A 97 2.55 14.88 26.11
C ALA A 97 3.23 15.95 25.23
N LEU A 98 2.48 16.63 24.37
CA LEU A 98 3.02 17.69 23.50
C LEU A 98 3.55 18.88 24.30
N THR A 99 2.77 19.39 25.26
CA THR A 99 3.22 20.47 26.17
C THR A 99 4.53 20.11 26.88
N ALA A 100 4.67 18.85 27.31
CA ALA A 100 5.88 18.37 27.95
C ALA A 100 7.07 18.29 26.97
N VAL A 101 6.86 17.86 25.72
CA VAL A 101 7.89 17.90 24.68
C VAL A 101 8.35 19.33 24.41
N GLU A 102 7.41 20.27 24.26
CA GLU A 102 7.72 21.68 24.03
C GLU A 102 8.53 22.29 25.17
N ALA A 103 8.12 22.02 26.41
CA ALA A 103 8.84 22.47 27.60
C ALA A 103 10.26 21.87 27.67
N ALA A 104 10.41 20.58 27.35
CA ALA A 104 11.72 19.94 27.30
C ALA A 104 12.63 20.51 26.21
N LEU A 105 12.09 20.78 25.02
CA LEU A 105 12.83 21.39 23.90
C LEU A 105 13.23 22.86 24.17
N ALA A 106 12.42 23.58 24.94
CA ALA A 106 12.69 24.97 25.31
C ALA A 106 13.69 25.11 26.47
N SER A 107 14.03 24.02 27.17
CA SER A 107 14.91 24.04 28.30
C SER A 107 16.35 24.39 27.89
N SER A 108 16.95 25.35 28.58
CA SER A 108 18.39 25.68 28.43
C SER A 108 19.31 24.54 28.92
N SER A 109 18.78 23.63 29.72
CA SER A 109 19.49 22.46 30.25
C SER A 109 19.24 21.19 29.44
N MET A 110 18.58 21.27 28.28
CA MET A 110 18.38 20.12 27.39
C MET A 110 19.72 19.66 26.80
N PRO A 111 20.12 18.38 26.99
CA PRO A 111 21.29 17.83 26.32
C PRO A 111 21.11 17.84 24.78
N PRO A 112 22.09 18.29 24.00
CA PRO A 112 21.96 18.36 22.53
C PRO A 112 21.61 17.01 21.87
N GLU A 113 22.06 15.90 22.45
CA GLU A 113 21.78 14.53 22.00
C GLU A 113 20.30 14.17 22.11
N ASP A 114 19.57 14.75 23.05
CA ASP A 114 18.15 14.48 23.27
C ASP A 114 17.22 15.20 22.28
N LYS A 115 17.75 16.24 21.62
CA LYS A 115 16.97 17.08 20.69
C LYS A 115 16.28 16.27 19.59
N LYS A 116 17.02 15.30 19.00
CA LYS A 116 16.50 14.43 17.95
C LYS A 116 15.29 13.62 18.42
N ASP A 117 15.38 13.04 19.61
CA ASP A 117 14.33 12.17 20.14
C ASP A 117 13.08 12.97 20.55
N LEU A 118 13.28 14.13 21.15
CA LEU A 118 12.18 15.05 21.48
C LEU A 118 11.47 15.56 20.24
N LEU A 119 12.20 15.95 19.19
CA LEU A 119 11.60 16.35 17.91
C LEU A 119 10.84 15.19 17.25
N THR A 120 11.38 13.97 17.33
CA THR A 120 10.69 12.77 16.80
C THR A 120 9.40 12.52 17.58
N ASN A 121 9.40 12.69 18.90
CA ASN A 121 8.21 12.56 19.71
C ASN A 121 7.17 13.65 19.39
N GLY A 122 7.59 14.90 19.25
CA GLY A 122 6.71 16.00 18.84
C GLY A 122 6.08 15.74 17.47
N PHE A 123 6.88 15.34 16.48
CA PHE A 123 6.39 14.98 15.15
C PHE A 123 5.34 13.85 15.20
N ARG A 124 5.59 12.83 16.02
CA ARG A 124 4.65 11.71 16.18
C ARG A 124 3.36 12.13 16.86
N LEU A 125 3.45 12.98 17.90
CA LEU A 125 2.28 13.52 18.61
C LEU A 125 1.40 14.34 17.68
N GLU A 126 2.00 15.24 16.90
CA GLU A 126 1.29 16.07 15.93
C GLU A 126 0.68 15.24 14.80
N SER A 127 1.37 14.15 14.38
CA SER A 127 0.82 13.19 13.42
C SER A 127 -0.40 12.46 13.97
N GLN A 128 -0.38 12.04 15.23
CA GLN A 128 -1.54 11.42 15.88
C GLN A 128 -2.72 12.39 16.06
N ALA A 129 -2.44 13.65 16.27
CA ALA A 129 -3.44 14.71 16.40
C ALA A 129 -3.95 15.24 15.04
N ASN A 130 -3.36 14.79 13.91
CA ASN A 130 -3.58 15.37 12.58
C ASN A 130 -3.37 16.90 12.55
N ASN A 131 -2.46 17.41 13.38
CA ASN A 131 -2.10 18.83 13.35
C ASN A 131 -1.05 19.08 12.26
N TYR A 132 -1.52 19.39 11.07
CA TYR A 132 -0.67 19.54 9.88
C TYR A 132 0.39 20.63 10.03
N ALA A 133 0.07 21.74 10.72
CA ALA A 133 1.04 22.82 10.99
C ALA A 133 2.19 22.30 11.89
N GLY A 134 1.86 21.59 12.95
CA GLY A 134 2.84 20.97 13.86
C GLY A 134 3.69 19.90 13.16
N ILE A 135 3.07 19.04 12.33
CA ILE A 135 3.81 18.05 11.52
C ILE A 135 4.86 18.75 10.64
N ILE A 136 4.50 19.84 9.97
CA ILE A 136 5.42 20.60 9.12
C ILE A 136 6.53 21.23 9.97
N GLN A 137 6.18 21.82 11.11
CA GLN A 137 7.15 22.48 12.00
C GLN A 137 8.20 21.48 12.52
N TYR A 138 7.76 20.36 13.10
CA TYR A 138 8.67 19.36 13.66
C TYR A 138 9.42 18.60 12.55
N GLY A 139 8.76 18.29 11.44
CA GLY A 139 9.36 17.60 10.32
C GLY A 139 10.51 18.37 9.69
N LYS A 140 10.38 19.69 9.50
CA LYS A 140 11.47 20.53 9.01
C LYS A 140 12.66 20.59 9.98
N GLN A 141 12.41 20.62 11.28
CA GLN A 141 13.48 20.59 12.27
C GLN A 141 14.20 19.24 12.28
N LEU A 142 13.47 18.12 12.10
CA LEU A 142 14.07 16.80 11.98
C LEU A 142 14.89 16.66 10.69
N GLU A 143 14.35 17.11 9.55
CA GLU A 143 15.04 17.07 8.24
C GLU A 143 16.38 17.84 8.28
N ALA A 144 16.48 18.90 9.11
CA ALA A 144 17.71 19.65 9.29
C ALA A 144 18.82 18.90 10.07
N ILE A 145 18.48 17.86 10.82
CA ILE A 145 19.44 17.14 11.68
C ILE A 145 19.64 15.67 11.28
N ARG A 146 18.75 15.10 10.49
CA ARG A 146 18.88 13.74 9.94
C ARG A 146 17.98 13.54 8.72
N PRO A 147 18.31 12.55 7.87
CA PRO A 147 17.36 12.07 6.87
C PRO A 147 16.05 11.59 7.53
N LEU A 148 14.93 11.90 6.90
CA LEU A 148 13.62 11.41 7.30
C LEU A 148 13.38 10.02 6.70
N ASP A 149 12.66 9.18 7.43
CA ASP A 149 12.23 7.89 6.91
C ASP A 149 11.02 8.02 5.95
N PRO A 150 10.66 6.95 5.22
CA PRO A 150 9.56 7.01 4.26
C PRO A 150 8.22 7.41 4.87
N ASP A 151 7.92 6.98 6.09
CA ASP A 151 6.66 7.28 6.77
C ASP A 151 6.63 8.74 7.24
N GLU A 152 7.74 9.26 7.73
CA GLU A 152 7.89 10.69 8.10
C GLU A 152 7.75 11.61 6.88
N LEU A 153 8.39 11.24 5.76
CA LEU A 153 8.24 11.96 4.49
C LEU A 153 6.80 11.92 3.97
N SER A 154 6.13 10.77 4.11
CA SER A 154 4.72 10.62 3.75
C SER A 154 3.80 11.48 4.62
N ASN A 155 4.04 11.54 5.93
CA ASN A 155 3.28 12.39 6.84
C ASN A 155 3.46 13.88 6.51
N LEU A 156 4.67 14.31 6.12
CA LEU A 156 4.90 15.65 5.60
C LEU A 156 4.14 15.91 4.30
N ALA A 157 4.13 14.95 3.38
CA ALA A 157 3.36 15.07 2.14
C ALA A 157 1.86 15.24 2.43
N ILE A 158 1.30 14.45 3.35
CA ILE A 158 -0.09 14.56 3.79
C ILE A 158 -0.34 15.96 4.41
N ALA A 159 0.56 16.44 5.27
CA ALA A 159 0.42 17.70 5.94
C ALA A 159 0.40 18.89 4.94
N TYR A 160 1.33 18.90 3.99
CA TYR A 160 1.36 19.92 2.93
C TYR A 160 0.14 19.83 2.01
N TYR A 161 -0.33 18.62 1.69
CA TYR A 161 -1.53 18.42 0.87
C TYR A 161 -2.77 19.03 1.56
N ASN A 162 -2.94 18.78 2.85
CA ASN A 162 -4.06 19.29 3.64
C ASN A 162 -3.98 20.81 3.87
N THR A 163 -2.77 21.38 3.95
CA THR A 163 -2.58 22.84 4.01
C THR A 163 -2.62 23.52 2.63
N LYS A 164 -2.99 22.76 1.56
CA LYS A 164 -3.15 23.23 0.18
C LYS A 164 -1.85 23.59 -0.55
N ASP A 165 -0.70 23.29 0.02
CA ASP A 165 0.58 23.37 -0.68
C ASP A 165 0.84 22.05 -1.45
N VAL A 166 0.10 21.90 -2.56
CA VAL A 166 0.13 20.67 -3.38
C VAL A 166 1.51 20.45 -3.99
N ALA A 167 2.21 21.51 -4.38
CA ALA A 167 3.54 21.37 -4.99
C ALA A 167 4.57 20.78 -4.03
N THR A 168 4.62 21.27 -2.79
CA THR A 168 5.50 20.73 -1.75
C THR A 168 5.06 19.32 -1.32
N ALA A 169 3.75 19.07 -1.24
CA ALA A 169 3.22 17.75 -0.96
C ALA A 169 3.72 16.69 -1.96
N GLN A 170 3.70 17.00 -3.26
CA GLN A 170 4.22 16.14 -4.32
C GLN A 170 5.72 15.84 -4.16
N GLN A 171 6.53 16.85 -3.82
CA GLN A 171 7.96 16.66 -3.60
C GLN A 171 8.23 15.69 -2.45
N TYR A 172 7.55 15.85 -1.31
CA TYR A 172 7.70 14.97 -0.17
C TYR A 172 7.16 13.55 -0.45
N ALA A 173 6.04 13.43 -1.17
CA ALA A 173 5.51 12.14 -1.60
C ALA A 173 6.50 11.38 -2.49
N GLN A 174 7.10 12.05 -3.47
CA GLN A 174 8.13 11.46 -4.33
C GLN A 174 9.38 11.05 -3.54
N LYS A 175 9.83 11.90 -2.59
CA LYS A 175 10.93 11.54 -1.67
C LYS A 175 10.58 10.29 -0.86
N ALA A 176 9.36 10.19 -0.32
CA ALA A 176 8.90 9.04 0.44
C ALA A 176 8.93 7.74 -0.38
N VAL A 177 8.41 7.79 -1.61
CA VAL A 177 8.42 6.65 -2.55
C VAL A 177 9.86 6.24 -2.89
N ALA A 178 10.73 7.21 -3.18
CA ALA A 178 12.14 6.94 -3.51
C ALA A 178 12.90 6.35 -2.30
N ALA A 179 12.71 6.90 -1.11
CA ALA A 179 13.35 6.41 0.11
C ALA A 179 12.90 4.99 0.47
N ALA A 180 11.61 4.67 0.32
CA ALA A 180 11.08 3.33 0.54
C ALA A 180 11.69 2.32 -0.44
N LYS A 181 11.74 2.65 -1.74
CA LYS A 181 12.38 1.80 -2.76
C LYS A 181 13.87 1.57 -2.49
N ALA A 182 14.60 2.62 -2.12
CA ALA A 182 16.01 2.50 -1.77
C ALA A 182 16.25 1.60 -0.54
N ALA A 183 15.30 1.56 0.40
CA ALA A 183 15.32 0.71 1.58
C ALA A 183 14.77 -0.71 1.32
N GLY A 184 14.38 -1.06 0.10
CA GLY A 184 13.74 -2.34 -0.24
C GLY A 184 12.38 -2.54 0.43
N LYS A 185 11.70 -1.43 0.80
CA LYS A 185 10.38 -1.44 1.45
C LYS A 185 9.29 -1.03 0.48
N GLN A 186 8.07 -1.40 0.81
CA GLN A 186 6.91 -0.88 0.09
C GLN A 186 6.74 0.62 0.41
N PRO A 187 6.49 1.47 -0.61
CA PRO A 187 6.20 2.88 -0.39
C PRO A 187 4.91 3.07 0.42
N PRO A 188 4.82 4.12 1.26
CA PRO A 188 3.57 4.45 1.94
C PRO A 188 2.44 4.74 0.94
N GLN A 189 1.26 4.18 1.18
CA GLN A 189 0.10 4.30 0.26
C GLN A 189 -0.27 5.77 -0.01
N ALA A 190 -0.34 6.60 1.03
CA ALA A 190 -0.67 8.02 0.85
C ALA A 190 0.33 8.77 -0.04
N ALA A 191 1.62 8.42 0.05
CA ALA A 191 2.64 8.98 -0.83
C ALA A 191 2.44 8.55 -2.29
N LEU A 192 2.06 7.29 -2.54
CA LEU A 192 1.70 6.82 -3.87
C LEU A 192 0.47 7.56 -4.41
N GLU A 193 -0.59 7.73 -3.61
CA GLU A 193 -1.82 8.43 -4.01
C GLU A 193 -1.56 9.89 -4.37
N ILE A 194 -0.79 10.62 -3.56
CA ILE A 194 -0.40 12.01 -3.84
C ILE A 194 0.44 12.07 -5.13
N THR A 195 1.39 11.14 -5.30
CA THR A 195 2.23 11.07 -6.50
C THR A 195 1.40 10.77 -7.75
N MET A 196 0.49 9.81 -7.70
CA MET A 196 -0.43 9.46 -8.79
C MET A 196 -1.29 10.66 -9.20
N ASN A 197 -1.92 11.32 -8.23
CA ASN A 197 -2.77 12.49 -8.51
C ASN A 197 -1.97 13.64 -9.17
N ALA A 198 -0.72 13.82 -8.78
CA ALA A 198 0.17 14.78 -9.38
C ALA A 198 0.51 14.45 -10.83
N GLN A 199 0.71 13.17 -11.11
CA GLN A 199 1.08 12.68 -12.45
C GLN A 199 -0.11 12.63 -13.42
N ALA A 200 -1.34 12.51 -12.92
CA ALA A 200 -2.52 12.19 -13.72
C ALA A 200 -2.74 13.07 -14.97
N LYS A 201 -2.42 14.36 -14.89
CA LYS A 201 -2.54 15.28 -16.03
C LYS A 201 -1.27 15.40 -16.87
N ALA A 202 -0.11 15.38 -16.21
CA ALA A 202 1.17 15.67 -16.84
C ALA A 202 1.79 14.42 -17.51
N ASN A 203 1.59 13.26 -16.90
CA ASN A 203 2.11 11.97 -17.36
C ASN A 203 1.15 10.84 -16.96
N PRO A 204 0.07 10.63 -17.74
CA PRO A 204 -0.93 9.61 -17.44
C PRO A 204 -0.36 8.18 -17.33
N GLU A 205 0.70 7.89 -18.08
CA GLU A 205 1.35 6.58 -18.04
C GLU A 205 2.07 6.34 -16.70
N ALA A 206 2.82 7.34 -16.22
CA ALA A 206 3.44 7.25 -14.89
C ALA A 206 2.38 7.17 -13.78
N ALA A 207 1.25 7.86 -13.94
CA ALA A 207 0.13 7.74 -13.00
C ALA A 207 -0.46 6.31 -12.98
N ALA A 208 -0.62 5.69 -14.15
CA ALA A 208 -1.06 4.30 -14.25
C ALA A 208 -0.07 3.34 -13.59
N GLN A 209 1.24 3.50 -13.80
CA GLN A 209 2.27 2.69 -13.14
C GLN A 209 2.27 2.87 -11.61
N THR A 210 2.00 4.09 -11.12
CA THR A 210 1.86 4.35 -9.69
C THR A 210 0.60 3.68 -9.14
N LEU A 211 -0.50 3.69 -9.91
CA LEU A 211 -1.74 3.02 -9.55
C LEU A 211 -1.59 1.50 -9.51
N GLU A 212 -0.79 0.90 -10.40
CA GLU A 212 -0.42 -0.52 -10.30
C GLU A 212 0.27 -0.86 -8.97
N GLN A 213 1.16 0.01 -8.48
CA GLN A 213 1.78 -0.17 -7.17
C GLN A 213 0.76 -0.10 -6.02
N ILE A 214 -0.23 0.81 -6.13
CA ILE A 214 -1.33 0.89 -5.16
C ILE A 214 -2.14 -0.41 -5.19
N VAL A 215 -2.52 -0.90 -6.36
CA VAL A 215 -3.28 -2.16 -6.52
C VAL A 215 -2.52 -3.35 -5.95
N LEU A 216 -1.21 -3.44 -6.16
CA LEU A 216 -0.36 -4.49 -5.58
C LEU A 216 -0.36 -4.49 -4.05
N GLN A 217 -0.57 -3.33 -3.42
CA GLN A 217 -0.60 -3.20 -1.96
C GLN A 217 -1.99 -3.43 -1.39
N THR A 218 -3.01 -2.86 -2.02
CA THR A 218 -4.37 -2.80 -1.48
C THR A 218 -5.25 -3.95 -1.94
N ASN A 219 -5.03 -4.41 -3.18
CA ASN A 219 -5.94 -5.32 -3.89
C ASN A 219 -7.41 -4.93 -3.73
N SER A 220 -7.70 -3.63 -3.60
CA SER A 220 -9.06 -3.15 -3.38
C SER A 220 -9.84 -3.08 -4.69
N PRO A 221 -11.15 -3.43 -4.70
CA PRO A 221 -11.99 -3.27 -5.87
C PRO A 221 -12.01 -1.84 -6.42
N ALA A 222 -11.94 -0.83 -5.54
CA ALA A 222 -11.94 0.57 -5.94
C ALA A 222 -10.66 0.99 -6.69
N ASP A 223 -9.51 0.43 -6.32
CA ASP A 223 -8.25 0.75 -6.99
C ASP A 223 -8.11 -0.05 -8.28
N TRP A 224 -8.62 -1.28 -8.33
CA TRP A 224 -8.79 -2.04 -9.56
C TRP A 224 -9.69 -1.31 -10.57
N ASP A 225 -10.84 -0.77 -10.12
CA ASP A 225 -11.74 0.01 -10.96
C ASP A 225 -11.02 1.20 -11.62
N LYS A 226 -10.25 1.97 -10.84
CA LYS A 226 -9.46 3.09 -11.39
C LYS A 226 -8.46 2.60 -12.45
N LEU A 227 -7.71 1.53 -12.15
CA LEU A 227 -6.68 0.99 -13.04
C LEU A 227 -7.28 0.43 -14.33
N ILE A 228 -8.39 -0.31 -14.24
CA ILE A 228 -9.14 -0.84 -15.36
C ILE A 228 -9.71 0.31 -16.21
N SER A 229 -10.29 1.31 -15.57
CA SER A 229 -10.87 2.48 -16.28
C SER A 229 -9.85 3.23 -17.12
N VAL A 230 -8.65 3.49 -16.61
CA VAL A 230 -7.60 4.16 -17.41
C VAL A 230 -7.07 3.23 -18.51
N THR A 231 -7.13 1.92 -18.34
CA THR A 231 -6.66 0.94 -19.32
C THR A 231 -7.56 0.85 -20.54
N PHE A 232 -8.88 1.06 -20.41
CA PHE A 232 -9.81 1.12 -21.55
C PHE A 232 -9.40 2.19 -22.57
N GLY A 233 -8.73 3.26 -22.17
CA GLY A 233 -8.22 4.31 -23.05
C GLY A 233 -6.96 3.95 -23.83
N THR A 234 -6.42 2.74 -23.69
CA THR A 234 -5.18 2.34 -24.37
C THR A 234 -5.39 2.19 -25.88
N LYS A 235 -4.49 2.79 -26.67
CA LYS A 235 -4.55 2.68 -28.12
C LYS A 235 -4.53 1.22 -28.59
N GLY A 236 -5.43 0.88 -29.50
CA GLY A 236 -5.55 -0.49 -30.03
C GLY A 236 -6.52 -1.37 -29.24
N MET A 237 -7.31 -0.82 -28.33
CA MET A 237 -8.39 -1.53 -27.66
C MET A 237 -9.41 -2.03 -28.69
N THR A 238 -9.65 -3.34 -28.71
CA THR A 238 -10.69 -4.02 -29.51
C THR A 238 -11.75 -4.58 -28.60
N ASP A 239 -12.89 -4.97 -29.16
CA ASP A 239 -13.98 -5.57 -28.39
C ASP A 239 -13.55 -6.83 -27.63
N VAL A 240 -12.68 -7.67 -28.21
CA VAL A 240 -12.14 -8.87 -27.57
C VAL A 240 -11.26 -8.49 -26.38
N ILE A 241 -10.33 -7.53 -26.57
CA ILE A 241 -9.44 -7.06 -25.50
C ILE A 241 -10.24 -6.38 -24.38
N ALA A 242 -11.26 -5.60 -24.75
CA ALA A 242 -12.16 -4.95 -23.80
C ALA A 242 -12.93 -6.00 -22.99
N MET A 243 -13.34 -7.12 -23.62
CA MET A 243 -14.00 -8.21 -22.90
C MET A 243 -13.08 -8.87 -21.89
N ASP A 244 -11.81 -9.07 -22.20
CA ASP A 244 -10.83 -9.61 -21.26
C ASP A 244 -10.60 -8.66 -20.08
N LEU A 245 -10.69 -7.35 -20.31
CA LEU A 245 -10.61 -6.35 -19.26
C LEU A 245 -11.88 -6.35 -18.38
N TYR A 246 -13.07 -6.55 -18.95
CA TYR A 246 -14.30 -6.76 -18.17
C TYR A 246 -14.28 -8.05 -17.35
N ARG A 247 -13.69 -9.12 -17.88
CA ARG A 247 -13.45 -10.35 -17.13
C ARG A 247 -12.54 -10.11 -15.92
N LEU A 248 -11.49 -9.28 -16.09
CA LEU A 248 -10.65 -8.86 -14.97
C LEU A 248 -11.44 -8.04 -13.95
N SER A 249 -12.24 -7.08 -14.41
CA SER A 249 -13.11 -6.28 -13.55
C SER A 249 -14.07 -7.16 -12.73
N TYR A 250 -14.61 -8.21 -13.34
CA TYR A 250 -15.48 -9.15 -12.68
C TYR A 250 -14.76 -9.95 -11.57
N VAL A 251 -13.59 -10.53 -11.86
CA VAL A 251 -12.86 -11.37 -10.88
C VAL A 251 -12.21 -10.57 -9.76
N THR A 252 -11.93 -9.28 -9.98
CA THR A 252 -11.43 -8.34 -8.96
C THR A 252 -12.55 -7.70 -8.14
N HIS A 253 -13.81 -8.03 -8.44
CA HIS A 253 -15.01 -7.38 -7.86
C HIS A 253 -15.09 -5.87 -8.12
N ALA A 254 -14.40 -5.39 -9.14
CA ALA A 254 -14.40 -3.98 -9.55
C ALA A 254 -15.55 -3.62 -10.51
N LEU A 255 -16.19 -4.63 -11.11
CA LEU A 255 -17.26 -4.43 -12.08
C LEU A 255 -18.51 -3.83 -11.41
N LYS A 256 -18.87 -2.62 -11.82
CA LYS A 256 -20.04 -1.92 -11.31
C LYS A 256 -21.33 -2.37 -12.03
N ALA A 257 -22.47 -2.25 -11.36
CA ALA A 257 -23.75 -2.65 -11.92
C ALA A 257 -24.10 -1.95 -13.24
N ASN A 258 -23.77 -0.65 -13.38
CA ASN A 258 -23.97 0.11 -14.62
C ASN A 258 -23.04 -0.36 -15.77
N GLU A 259 -21.89 -0.90 -15.48
CA GLU A 259 -20.91 -1.43 -16.46
C GLU A 259 -21.27 -2.86 -16.87
N ALA A 260 -21.87 -3.63 -15.97
CA ALA A 260 -22.29 -5.01 -16.25
C ALA A 260 -23.24 -5.12 -17.43
N GLY A 261 -24.13 -4.12 -17.60
CA GLY A 261 -25.01 -4.04 -18.77
C GLY A 261 -24.23 -3.92 -20.10
N LEU A 262 -23.22 -3.05 -20.14
CA LEU A 262 -22.36 -2.85 -21.32
C LEU A 262 -21.51 -4.10 -21.60
N ALA A 263 -20.86 -4.63 -20.57
CA ALA A 263 -20.03 -5.83 -20.67
C ALA A 263 -20.82 -7.05 -21.13
N GLY A 264 -22.04 -7.23 -20.59
CA GLY A 264 -22.90 -8.33 -20.99
C GLY A 264 -23.42 -8.22 -22.44
N LYS A 265 -23.73 -7.02 -22.91
CA LYS A 265 -24.05 -6.75 -24.34
C LYS A 265 -22.87 -7.10 -25.24
N LEU A 266 -21.68 -6.62 -24.89
CA LEU A 266 -20.45 -6.91 -25.61
C LEU A 266 -20.17 -8.41 -25.67
N ALA A 267 -20.28 -9.11 -24.55
CA ALA A 267 -20.12 -10.56 -24.50
C ALA A 267 -21.12 -11.29 -25.43
N ASN A 268 -22.38 -10.84 -25.44
CA ASN A 268 -23.41 -11.41 -26.32
C ASN A 268 -23.12 -11.15 -27.79
N GLN A 269 -22.60 -9.96 -28.17
CA GLN A 269 -22.15 -9.63 -29.53
C GLN A 269 -20.97 -10.49 -29.99
N LEU A 270 -20.01 -10.73 -29.08
CA LEU A 270 -18.85 -11.59 -29.33
C LEU A 270 -19.21 -13.09 -29.32
N ARG A 271 -20.46 -13.45 -29.01
CA ARG A 271 -20.94 -14.82 -28.81
C ARG A 271 -20.32 -15.53 -27.60
N TYR A 272 -19.86 -14.78 -26.61
CA TYR A 272 -19.41 -15.31 -25.32
C TYR A 272 -20.61 -15.41 -24.37
N TYR A 273 -21.56 -16.29 -24.75
CA TYR A 273 -22.88 -16.33 -24.11
C TYR A 273 -22.84 -16.72 -22.63
N GLY A 274 -21.90 -17.55 -22.22
CA GLY A 274 -21.66 -17.90 -20.82
C GLY A 274 -21.24 -16.68 -19.98
N ASP A 275 -20.29 -15.90 -20.49
CA ASP A 275 -19.87 -14.63 -19.87
C ASP A 275 -21.04 -13.63 -19.83
N ALA A 276 -21.79 -13.50 -20.93
CA ALA A 276 -22.93 -12.60 -21.00
C ALA A 276 -23.94 -12.88 -19.88
N VAL A 277 -24.34 -14.14 -19.70
CA VAL A 277 -25.27 -14.54 -18.63
C VAL A 277 -24.68 -14.23 -17.25
N THR A 278 -23.43 -14.64 -17.01
CA THR A 278 -22.75 -14.45 -15.72
C THR A 278 -22.64 -13.00 -15.33
N ILE A 279 -22.17 -12.16 -16.26
CA ILE A 279 -21.92 -10.73 -16.02
C ILE A 279 -23.23 -9.97 -15.83
N LEU A 280 -24.25 -10.20 -16.69
CA LEU A 280 -25.52 -9.53 -16.55
C LEU A 280 -26.21 -9.89 -15.22
N GLN A 281 -26.17 -11.17 -14.82
CA GLN A 281 -26.74 -11.60 -13.55
C GLN A 281 -26.01 -11.02 -12.35
N SER A 282 -24.67 -10.98 -12.41
CA SER A 282 -23.87 -10.40 -11.30
C SER A 282 -24.13 -8.91 -11.09
N GLY A 283 -24.43 -8.17 -12.16
CA GLY A 283 -24.82 -6.76 -12.09
C GLY A 283 -26.29 -6.50 -11.79
N GLY A 284 -27.10 -7.55 -11.55
CA GLY A 284 -28.54 -7.43 -11.32
C GLY A 284 -29.32 -6.99 -12.56
N VAL A 285 -28.73 -7.09 -13.75
CA VAL A 285 -29.39 -6.68 -15.01
C VAL A 285 -30.48 -7.68 -15.35
N THR A 286 -31.65 -7.18 -15.70
CA THR A 286 -32.82 -7.96 -16.13
C THR A 286 -33.29 -7.47 -17.51
N GLY A 287 -34.25 -8.21 -18.11
CA GLY A 287 -34.88 -7.79 -19.37
C GLY A 287 -34.29 -8.45 -20.62
N PRO A 288 -34.43 -7.80 -21.80
CA PRO A 288 -34.17 -8.42 -23.10
C PRO A 288 -32.76 -8.94 -23.29
N ASP A 289 -31.74 -8.21 -22.83
CA ASP A 289 -30.33 -8.57 -22.99
C ASP A 289 -30.00 -9.88 -22.25
N LEU A 290 -30.48 -10.03 -21.00
CA LEU A 290 -30.28 -11.25 -20.23
C LEU A 290 -31.08 -12.43 -20.83
N ASN A 291 -32.31 -12.18 -21.30
CA ASN A 291 -33.14 -13.21 -21.93
C ASN A 291 -32.50 -13.72 -23.22
N SER A 292 -31.97 -12.82 -24.06
CA SER A 292 -31.23 -13.16 -25.27
C SER A 292 -29.97 -13.98 -24.94
N ALA A 293 -29.16 -13.53 -23.96
CA ALA A 293 -27.97 -14.25 -23.53
C ALA A 293 -28.32 -15.67 -23.04
N LYS A 294 -29.35 -15.83 -22.22
CA LYS A 294 -29.80 -17.13 -21.73
C LYS A 294 -30.28 -18.07 -22.89
N SER A 295 -31.05 -17.54 -23.82
CA SER A 295 -31.54 -18.30 -24.99
C SER A 295 -30.38 -18.77 -25.86
N ASN A 296 -29.43 -17.89 -26.16
CA ASN A 296 -28.27 -18.24 -26.99
C ASN A 296 -27.33 -19.22 -26.26
N SER A 297 -27.12 -19.00 -24.96
CA SER A 297 -26.37 -19.92 -24.10
C SER A 297 -26.95 -21.34 -24.10
N ALA A 298 -28.26 -21.45 -23.96
CA ALA A 298 -28.91 -22.75 -23.97
C ALA A 298 -28.74 -23.52 -25.34
N LYS A 299 -28.80 -22.77 -26.45
CA LYS A 299 -28.57 -23.34 -27.80
C LYS A 299 -27.11 -23.80 -27.96
N GLU A 300 -26.15 -22.99 -27.59
CA GLU A 300 -24.71 -23.30 -27.69
C GLU A 300 -24.35 -24.50 -26.80
N GLN A 301 -24.84 -24.56 -25.56
CA GLN A 301 -24.60 -25.69 -24.68
C GLN A 301 -25.10 -27.02 -25.27
N GLY A 302 -26.18 -27.00 -26.09
CA GLY A 302 -26.70 -28.18 -26.78
C GLY A 302 -25.72 -28.77 -27.82
N SER A 303 -24.90 -27.92 -28.46
CA SER A 303 -23.92 -28.34 -29.49
C SER A 303 -22.49 -28.48 -28.94
N LEU A 304 -22.23 -28.01 -27.73
CA LEU A 304 -20.89 -27.80 -27.19
C LEU A 304 -20.02 -29.07 -27.15
N SER A 305 -20.64 -30.26 -26.85
CA SER A 305 -19.90 -31.50 -26.83
C SER A 305 -19.38 -31.93 -28.21
N ALA A 306 -20.17 -31.69 -29.26
CA ALA A 306 -19.76 -31.94 -30.62
C ALA A 306 -18.69 -30.94 -31.09
N GLU A 307 -18.82 -29.69 -30.69
CA GLU A 307 -17.85 -28.60 -30.98
C GLU A 307 -16.50 -28.88 -30.32
N ILE A 308 -16.46 -29.35 -29.07
CA ILE A 308 -15.22 -29.76 -28.38
C ILE A 308 -14.53 -30.91 -29.17
N ALA A 309 -15.29 -31.90 -29.61
CA ALA A 309 -14.71 -33.01 -30.37
C ALA A 309 -14.15 -32.53 -31.73
N ALA A 310 -14.82 -31.61 -32.39
CA ALA A 310 -14.35 -30.97 -33.63
C ALA A 310 -13.14 -30.11 -33.41
N ALA A 311 -13.09 -29.27 -32.34
CA ALA A 311 -12.01 -28.39 -32.00
C ALA A 311 -10.68 -29.10 -31.75
N ARG A 312 -10.72 -30.25 -31.11
CA ARG A 312 -9.54 -31.13 -30.90
C ARG A 312 -8.87 -31.56 -32.21
N LYS A 313 -9.65 -31.72 -33.27
CA LYS A 313 -9.19 -32.15 -34.60
C LYS A 313 -8.98 -30.96 -35.55
N GLY A 314 -9.53 -29.81 -35.21
CA GLY A 314 -9.54 -28.62 -36.02
C GLY A 314 -8.27 -27.76 -35.91
N SER A 315 -8.35 -26.56 -36.50
CA SER A 315 -7.29 -25.54 -36.44
C SER A 315 -7.14 -24.91 -35.03
N GLY A 316 -6.04 -24.21 -34.80
CA GLY A 316 -5.85 -23.42 -33.57
C GLY A 316 -6.95 -22.37 -33.38
N GLN A 317 -7.46 -21.77 -34.47
CA GLN A 317 -8.58 -20.82 -34.37
C GLN A 317 -9.88 -21.49 -33.90
N THR A 318 -10.17 -22.72 -34.41
CA THR A 318 -11.35 -23.46 -33.95
C THR A 318 -11.22 -23.85 -32.48
N ALA A 319 -10.03 -24.28 -32.05
CA ALA A 319 -9.76 -24.62 -30.66
C ALA A 319 -9.95 -23.40 -29.75
N LEU A 320 -9.45 -22.23 -30.17
CA LEU A 320 -9.61 -20.95 -29.44
C LEU A 320 -11.08 -20.58 -29.27
N SER A 321 -11.87 -20.63 -30.35
CA SER A 321 -13.29 -20.22 -30.31
C SER A 321 -14.10 -21.09 -29.32
N VAL A 322 -13.84 -22.41 -29.29
CA VAL A 322 -14.53 -23.31 -28.34
C VAL A 322 -13.99 -23.16 -26.93
N ALA A 323 -12.70 -22.86 -26.78
CA ALA A 323 -12.12 -22.57 -25.47
C ALA A 323 -12.73 -21.29 -24.83
N GLU A 324 -13.03 -20.25 -25.64
CA GLU A 324 -13.74 -19.04 -25.17
C GLU A 324 -15.14 -19.38 -24.63
N ALA A 325 -15.91 -20.18 -25.36
CA ALA A 325 -17.22 -20.61 -24.87
C ALA A 325 -17.10 -21.39 -23.56
N LEU A 326 -16.17 -22.35 -23.46
CA LEU A 326 -15.93 -23.14 -22.25
C LEU A 326 -15.53 -22.25 -21.06
N TYR A 327 -14.70 -21.24 -21.28
CA TYR A 327 -14.32 -20.29 -20.24
C TYR A 327 -15.55 -19.56 -19.70
N GLY A 328 -16.40 -19.03 -20.57
CA GLY A 328 -17.64 -18.35 -20.19
C GLY A 328 -18.61 -19.23 -19.41
N TYR A 329 -18.61 -20.53 -19.66
CA TYR A 329 -19.40 -21.52 -18.91
C TYR A 329 -18.74 -22.03 -17.62
N GLY A 330 -17.58 -21.49 -17.24
CA GLY A 330 -16.88 -21.91 -16.02
C GLY A 330 -16.17 -23.27 -16.15
N ARG A 331 -16.08 -23.83 -17.37
CA ARG A 331 -15.41 -25.11 -17.66
C ARG A 331 -13.91 -24.90 -17.88
N PHE A 332 -13.24 -24.29 -16.86
CA PHE A 332 -11.89 -23.73 -16.99
C PHE A 332 -10.81 -24.75 -17.34
N ALA A 333 -10.90 -25.97 -16.84
CA ALA A 333 -9.94 -27.03 -17.16
C ALA A 333 -10.01 -27.44 -18.64
N GLU A 334 -11.21 -27.48 -19.22
CA GLU A 334 -11.39 -27.81 -20.63
C GLU A 334 -11.04 -26.62 -21.53
N ALA A 335 -11.34 -25.39 -21.07
CA ALA A 335 -10.89 -24.16 -21.72
C ALA A 335 -9.36 -24.09 -21.76
N GLU A 336 -8.68 -24.40 -20.67
CA GLU A 336 -7.22 -24.51 -20.62
C GLU A 336 -6.68 -25.50 -21.65
N ALA A 337 -7.24 -26.69 -21.69
CA ALA A 337 -6.78 -27.75 -22.62
C ALA A 337 -6.88 -27.29 -24.08
N LEU A 338 -8.02 -26.70 -24.48
CA LEU A 338 -8.19 -26.20 -25.85
C LEU A 338 -7.39 -24.91 -26.13
N ALA A 339 -7.17 -24.05 -25.13
CA ALA A 339 -6.30 -22.90 -25.29
C ALA A 339 -4.84 -23.34 -25.50
N ARG A 340 -4.35 -24.36 -24.80
CA ARG A 340 -3.04 -24.98 -25.06
C ARG A 340 -2.95 -25.58 -26.48
N ASP A 341 -4.01 -26.25 -26.92
CA ASP A 341 -4.13 -26.76 -28.30
C ASP A 341 -4.05 -25.60 -29.32
N ALA A 342 -4.76 -24.50 -29.06
CA ALA A 342 -4.75 -23.31 -29.93
C ALA A 342 -3.35 -22.67 -30.03
N VAL A 343 -2.66 -22.54 -28.91
CA VAL A 343 -1.27 -22.05 -28.85
C VAL A 343 -0.33 -22.99 -29.63
N SER A 344 -0.42 -24.29 -29.42
CA SER A 344 0.43 -25.29 -30.06
C SER A 344 0.23 -25.39 -31.57
N LYS A 345 -1.03 -25.38 -32.02
CA LYS A 345 -1.39 -25.50 -33.45
C LYS A 345 -1.11 -24.19 -34.21
N GLY A 346 -1.14 -23.07 -33.55
CA GLY A 346 -1.01 -21.76 -34.21
C GLY A 346 -2.14 -21.48 -35.20
N GLY A 347 -1.92 -20.51 -36.08
CA GLY A 347 -2.87 -20.19 -37.15
C GLY A 347 -4.12 -19.44 -36.69
N SER A 348 -4.17 -18.98 -35.44
CA SER A 348 -5.15 -17.98 -35.01
C SER A 348 -4.80 -16.60 -35.62
N LYS A 349 -5.84 -15.81 -35.92
CA LYS A 349 -5.65 -14.45 -36.45
C LYS A 349 -4.81 -13.59 -35.50
N ASN A 350 -4.97 -13.79 -34.20
CA ASN A 350 -4.25 -13.10 -33.15
C ASN A 350 -3.67 -14.11 -32.16
N PRO A 351 -2.41 -14.53 -32.32
CA PRO A 351 -1.79 -15.54 -31.44
C PRO A 351 -1.82 -15.18 -29.96
N GLY A 352 -1.80 -13.87 -29.64
CA GLY A 352 -1.89 -13.37 -28.26
C GLY A 352 -3.21 -13.72 -27.55
N GLU A 353 -4.32 -13.84 -28.28
CA GLU A 353 -5.63 -14.19 -27.71
C GLU A 353 -5.61 -15.61 -27.09
N ALA A 354 -4.96 -16.58 -27.74
CA ALA A 354 -4.85 -17.92 -27.22
C ALA A 354 -4.02 -17.98 -25.93
N GLN A 355 -2.92 -17.24 -25.85
CA GLN A 355 -2.10 -17.13 -24.63
C GLN A 355 -2.85 -16.38 -23.52
N MET A 356 -3.61 -15.36 -23.87
CA MET A 356 -4.45 -14.61 -22.94
C MET A 356 -5.50 -15.51 -22.30
N LEU A 357 -6.26 -16.24 -23.12
CA LEU A 357 -7.28 -17.17 -22.63
C LEU A 357 -6.68 -18.31 -21.79
N LEU A 358 -5.51 -18.82 -22.20
CA LEU A 358 -4.77 -19.80 -21.41
C LEU A 358 -4.46 -19.26 -20.00
N GLY A 359 -3.89 -18.05 -19.92
CA GLY A 359 -3.57 -17.39 -18.65
C GLY A 359 -4.81 -17.19 -17.79
N MET A 360 -5.90 -16.68 -18.37
CA MET A 360 -7.18 -16.49 -17.67
C MET A 360 -7.75 -17.82 -17.15
N SER A 361 -7.70 -18.87 -17.96
CA SER A 361 -8.18 -20.21 -17.57
C SER A 361 -7.37 -20.79 -16.42
N LEU A 362 -6.07 -20.57 -16.40
CA LEU A 362 -5.17 -20.97 -15.32
C LEU A 362 -5.45 -20.19 -14.02
N VAL A 363 -5.69 -18.87 -14.11
CA VAL A 363 -6.09 -18.06 -12.96
C VAL A 363 -7.34 -18.61 -12.28
N ARG A 364 -8.35 -19.00 -13.07
CA ARG A 364 -9.61 -19.52 -12.56
C ARG A 364 -9.50 -20.91 -11.92
N GLN A 365 -8.34 -21.55 -12.02
CA GLN A 365 -7.97 -22.82 -11.40
C GLN A 365 -6.89 -22.68 -10.33
N ASP A 366 -6.63 -21.45 -9.87
CA ASP A 366 -5.61 -21.12 -8.89
C ASP A 366 -4.16 -21.52 -9.29
N LYS A 367 -3.93 -21.75 -10.58
CA LYS A 367 -2.60 -22.05 -11.17
C LYS A 367 -1.82 -20.77 -11.47
N PHE A 368 -1.63 -19.93 -10.44
CA PHE A 368 -1.16 -18.55 -10.61
C PHE A 368 0.27 -18.44 -11.19
N ALA A 369 1.16 -19.35 -10.85
CA ALA A 369 2.52 -19.36 -11.39
C ALA A 369 2.53 -19.62 -12.91
N GLU A 370 1.77 -20.62 -13.39
CA GLU A 370 1.63 -20.93 -14.81
C GLU A 370 0.89 -19.80 -15.56
N ALA A 371 -0.15 -19.23 -14.94
CA ALA A 371 -0.90 -18.12 -15.50
C ALA A 371 0.02 -16.92 -15.77
N ARG A 372 0.90 -16.57 -14.85
CA ARG A 372 1.89 -15.48 -15.05
C ARG A 372 2.79 -15.75 -16.26
N GLN A 373 3.25 -16.99 -16.45
CA GLN A 373 4.06 -17.34 -17.62
C GLN A 373 3.28 -17.18 -18.94
N ALA A 374 2.01 -17.60 -18.94
CA ALA A 374 1.13 -17.43 -20.09
C ALA A 374 0.94 -15.92 -20.42
N PHE A 375 0.70 -15.08 -19.43
CA PHE A 375 0.52 -13.63 -19.65
C PHE A 375 1.81 -12.93 -20.14
N ILE A 376 2.98 -13.32 -19.64
CA ILE A 376 4.28 -12.82 -20.14
C ILE A 376 4.48 -13.17 -21.62
N SER A 377 3.94 -14.31 -22.07
CA SER A 377 4.03 -14.80 -23.46
C SER A 377 3.00 -14.15 -24.39
N VAL A 378 2.08 -13.33 -23.88
CA VAL A 378 1.10 -12.63 -24.71
C VAL A 378 1.79 -11.61 -25.60
N SER A 379 1.63 -11.75 -26.91
CA SER A 379 2.09 -10.80 -27.91
C SER A 379 0.90 -10.15 -28.61
N GLY A 380 1.08 -8.95 -29.12
CA GLY A 380 0.03 -8.21 -29.81
C GLY A 380 0.24 -6.70 -29.76
N ASN A 381 -0.85 -5.95 -29.87
CA ASN A 381 -0.79 -4.50 -29.75
C ASN A 381 -0.64 -4.06 -28.26
N ALA A 382 -0.43 -2.76 -28.05
CA ALA A 382 -0.22 -2.18 -26.74
C ALA A 382 -1.38 -2.46 -25.75
N ALA A 383 -2.63 -2.48 -26.23
CA ALA A 383 -3.78 -2.77 -25.38
C ALA A 383 -3.77 -4.22 -24.90
N MET A 384 -3.50 -5.18 -25.77
CA MET A 384 -3.46 -6.61 -25.41
C MET A 384 -2.35 -6.90 -24.40
N THR A 385 -1.14 -6.41 -24.64
CA THR A 385 -0.02 -6.61 -23.73
C THR A 385 -0.27 -5.94 -22.37
N LYS A 386 -0.92 -4.77 -22.35
CA LYS A 386 -1.28 -4.09 -21.10
C LYS A 386 -2.34 -4.86 -20.31
N VAL A 387 -3.38 -5.36 -20.96
CA VAL A 387 -4.42 -6.16 -20.30
C VAL A 387 -3.83 -7.47 -19.76
N ALA A 388 -2.95 -8.14 -20.52
CA ALA A 388 -2.22 -9.31 -20.05
C ALA A 388 -1.34 -9.01 -18.82
N HIS A 389 -0.67 -7.86 -18.82
CA HIS A 389 0.11 -7.41 -17.67
C HIS A 389 -0.77 -7.24 -16.40
N LEU A 390 -1.95 -6.64 -16.53
CA LEU A 390 -2.88 -6.48 -15.40
C LEU A 390 -3.38 -7.83 -14.87
N TRP A 391 -3.69 -8.78 -15.74
CA TRP A 391 -4.01 -10.15 -15.34
C TRP A 391 -2.82 -10.83 -14.64
N GLY A 392 -1.59 -10.53 -15.08
CA GLY A 392 -0.35 -10.97 -14.42
C GLY A 392 -0.21 -10.41 -13.01
N ILE A 393 -0.54 -9.13 -12.80
CA ILE A 393 -0.60 -8.50 -11.46
C ILE A 393 -1.64 -9.21 -10.59
N TYR A 394 -2.84 -9.48 -11.10
CA TYR A 394 -3.86 -10.20 -10.37
C TYR A 394 -3.39 -11.61 -9.95
N ALA A 395 -2.79 -12.35 -10.88
CA ALA A 395 -2.22 -13.66 -10.60
C ALA A 395 -1.07 -13.60 -9.56
N GLN A 396 -0.27 -12.53 -9.57
CA GLN A 396 0.76 -12.31 -8.58
C GLN A 396 0.18 -12.09 -7.18
N ILE A 397 -0.84 -11.25 -7.06
CA ILE A 397 -1.51 -10.95 -5.78
C ILE A 397 -2.13 -12.23 -5.21
N LYS A 398 -2.85 -12.97 -6.03
CA LYS A 398 -3.53 -14.22 -5.62
C LYS A 398 -2.57 -15.35 -5.28
N GLY A 399 -1.47 -15.46 -6.00
CA GLY A 399 -0.44 -16.46 -5.76
C GLY A 399 0.44 -16.23 -4.54
N GLY A 400 0.26 -15.12 -3.81
CA GLY A 400 1.00 -14.84 -2.57
C GLY A 400 2.49 -14.53 -2.77
N SER A 401 2.95 -14.33 -3.99
CA SER A 401 4.36 -13.99 -4.29
C SER A 401 4.59 -12.47 -4.16
N ALA A 402 4.53 -11.96 -2.95
CA ALA A 402 4.95 -10.59 -2.63
C ALA A 402 6.48 -10.53 -2.51
N SER A 403 7.23 -10.76 -3.59
CA SER A 403 8.64 -10.35 -3.70
C SER A 403 9.23 -10.72 -5.06
N GLY A 404 9.03 -9.86 -6.00
CA GLY A 404 9.74 -9.81 -7.26
C GLY A 404 9.09 -8.72 -8.14
N PRO A 405 9.85 -7.83 -8.77
CA PRO A 405 9.27 -6.83 -9.64
C PRO A 405 8.48 -7.55 -10.74
N ALA A 406 7.24 -7.11 -10.96
CA ALA A 406 6.52 -7.44 -12.18
C ALA A 406 7.45 -7.04 -13.34
N ALA A 407 7.70 -7.97 -14.28
CA ALA A 407 8.51 -7.65 -15.45
C ALA A 407 7.87 -6.42 -16.12
N SER A 408 8.64 -5.34 -16.22
CA SER A 408 8.21 -4.14 -16.92
C SER A 408 7.84 -4.52 -18.35
N PRO A 409 6.77 -3.99 -18.93
CA PRO A 409 6.45 -4.23 -20.33
C PRO A 409 7.65 -3.78 -21.18
N PRO A 410 8.00 -4.51 -22.25
CA PRO A 410 9.08 -4.11 -23.13
C PRO A 410 8.79 -2.70 -23.66
N ALA A 411 9.80 -1.82 -23.55
CA ALA A 411 9.73 -0.48 -24.12
C ALA A 411 9.43 -0.64 -25.61
N GLY A 412 8.27 -0.14 -26.04
CA GLY A 412 7.90 -0.14 -27.44
C GLY A 412 8.88 0.74 -28.23
N HIS A 413 9.50 0.15 -29.26
CA HIS A 413 10.20 0.85 -30.31
C HIS A 413 9.20 1.39 -31.33
#